data_03ec8b0dfffb4d112b58328d13f90b00
#
_entry.id   03ec8b0dfffb4d112b58328d13f90b00
#
_cell.length_a   1.000
_cell.length_b   1.000
_cell.length_c   1.000
_cell.angle_alpha   90.00
_cell.angle_beta   90.00
_cell.angle_gamma   90.00
#
_symmetry.space_group_name_H-M   'P 1'
#
loop_
_entity.id
_entity.type
_entity.pdbx_description
1 polymer ?
#
loop_
_entity_poly.entity_id
_entity_poly.type
_entity_poly.pdbx_seq_one_letter_code
_entity_poly.pdbx_strand_id
1 'polypeptide(L)'
;MTTVTICLRGGLVHRDSDGRKQVFGAEILSAKKNDDGPYGGKHTQWLTFGKGIVHELMFDNMRRRGQLGHRGTSILHQELYQIWVDLPSAKRMVNPRVELLGGEDETPTVEHQGTTTTVIAGEHYGKAASVDLTSDLTILRVEMRAHSSWKHNEAKQHGTMIIYMRTGSILIGSQIVSAHCTAHLTSDGDEVKIIAGQEGADFLFLSGKPLGQNVAARGSMVAGTNADLEKAFADYESGDMGTPWSERYSDNDWRTHVAKYRKTKMKP
;
A
#
# COMPACT_ATOMS: atom_id res chain seq x y z
N MET A 1 3.90 -12.32 -3.59
CA MET A 1 3.16 -11.06 -3.78
C MET A 1 3.45 -10.11 -2.63
N THR A 2 3.46 -8.81 -2.90
CA THR A 2 3.48 -7.74 -1.88
C THR A 2 2.22 -6.89 -2.06
N THR A 3 1.55 -6.51 -0.96
CA THR A 3 0.54 -5.46 -1.01
C THR A 3 1.11 -4.15 -0.49
N VAL A 4 0.74 -3.07 -1.16
CA VAL A 4 1.05 -1.69 -0.75
C VAL A 4 -0.27 -1.03 -0.39
N THR A 5 -0.46 -0.75 0.88
CA THR A 5 -1.69 -0.10 1.38
C THR A 5 -1.38 1.35 1.70
N ILE A 6 -1.93 2.26 0.92
CA ILE A 6 -1.77 3.71 1.06
C ILE A 6 -3.05 4.26 1.67
N CYS A 7 -3.00 4.71 2.90
CA CYS A 7 -4.16 5.29 3.57
C CYS A 7 -4.27 6.78 3.23
N LEU A 8 -5.36 7.17 2.56
CA LEU A 8 -5.62 8.55 2.17
C LEU A 8 -6.51 9.28 3.16
N ARG A 9 -7.42 8.55 3.81
CA ARG A 9 -8.36 9.08 4.81
C ARG A 9 -8.75 8.01 5.80
N GLY A 10 -8.87 8.38 7.08
CA GLY A 10 -9.22 7.47 8.16
C GLY A 10 -8.04 6.64 8.64
N GLY A 11 -8.32 5.51 9.26
CA GLY A 11 -7.33 4.62 9.86
C GLY A 11 -7.61 3.15 9.58
N LEU A 12 -6.58 2.35 9.75
CA LEU A 12 -6.58 0.90 9.53
C LEU A 12 -5.93 0.17 10.70
N VAL A 13 -6.42 -1.02 10.98
CA VAL A 13 -5.80 -1.96 11.90
C VAL A 13 -5.38 -3.20 11.11
N HIS A 14 -4.10 -3.48 11.10
CA HIS A 14 -3.53 -4.71 10.58
C HIS A 14 -3.21 -5.66 11.72
N ARG A 15 -3.55 -6.93 11.56
CA ARG A 15 -3.13 -8.04 12.42
C ARG A 15 -2.69 -9.22 11.55
N ASP A 16 -1.68 -9.95 11.99
CA ASP A 16 -1.18 -11.09 11.22
C ASP A 16 -0.83 -12.31 12.09
N SER A 17 -0.70 -13.46 11.44
CA SER A 17 -0.37 -14.73 12.10
C SER A 17 1.05 -14.79 12.67
N ASP A 18 1.86 -13.77 12.43
CA ASP A 18 3.15 -13.55 13.08
C ASP A 18 3.01 -12.85 14.43
N GLY A 19 1.78 -12.47 14.83
CA GLY A 19 1.49 -11.80 16.09
C GLY A 19 1.74 -10.29 16.05
N ARG A 20 1.83 -9.71 14.85
CA ARG A 20 1.94 -8.26 14.71
C ARG A 20 0.57 -7.63 14.70
N LYS A 21 0.47 -6.49 15.36
CA LYS A 21 -0.65 -5.57 15.22
C LYS A 21 -0.11 -4.19 14.94
N GLN A 22 -0.65 -3.54 13.93
CA GLN A 22 -0.31 -2.16 13.57
C GLN A 22 -1.60 -1.36 13.40
N VAL A 23 -1.63 -0.16 13.96
CA VAL A 23 -2.69 0.82 13.73
C VAL A 23 -2.05 1.99 12.98
N PHE A 24 -2.59 2.34 11.82
CA PHE A 24 -2.02 3.38 10.98
C PHE A 24 -3.10 4.11 10.18
N GLY A 25 -2.79 5.31 9.67
CA GLY A 25 -3.77 6.09 8.93
C GLY A 25 -3.24 7.39 8.36
N ALA A 26 -4.12 8.12 7.68
CA ALA A 26 -3.84 9.43 7.09
C ALA A 26 -4.01 10.56 8.10
N GLU A 27 -4.87 10.39 9.10
CA GLU A 27 -5.17 11.39 10.11
C GLU A 27 -5.01 10.78 11.50
N ILE A 28 -4.33 11.50 12.40
CA ILE A 28 -4.31 11.14 13.80
C ILE A 28 -5.47 11.82 14.48
N LEU A 29 -6.31 11.02 15.07
CA LEU A 29 -7.27 11.51 16.05
C LEU A 29 -6.76 11.16 17.44
N SER A 30 -5.89 12.03 17.98
CA SER A 30 -5.41 12.04 19.37
C SER A 30 -5.07 10.67 19.95
N ALA A 31 -3.89 10.17 19.69
CA ALA A 31 -3.33 9.16 20.55
C ALA A 31 -2.46 9.84 21.61
N LYS A 32 -2.64 9.49 22.85
CA LYS A 32 -1.65 9.78 23.89
C LYS A 32 -0.41 8.98 23.54
N LYS A 33 0.75 9.56 23.77
CA LYS A 33 2.09 9.06 23.43
C LYS A 33 2.43 7.62 23.91
N ASN A 34 1.50 6.93 24.54
CA ASN A 34 1.66 5.62 25.19
C ASN A 34 0.76 4.52 24.64
N ASP A 35 -0.04 4.78 23.60
CA ASP A 35 -0.82 3.74 22.93
C ASP A 35 -0.01 3.24 21.72
N ASP A 36 -0.02 1.93 21.45
CA ASP A 36 0.70 1.21 20.38
C ASP A 36 0.26 1.60 18.97
N GLY A 37 -0.14 2.85 18.73
CA GLY A 37 -0.59 3.38 17.47
C GLY A 37 0.44 4.30 16.82
N PRO A 38 0.59 4.28 15.51
CA PRO A 38 1.44 5.20 14.78
C PRO A 38 0.85 6.59 14.82
N TYR A 39 1.71 7.55 14.82
CA TYR A 39 1.43 8.95 15.01
C TYR A 39 1.89 9.71 13.76
N GLY A 40 1.02 10.49 13.16
CA GLY A 40 1.31 11.29 11.98
C GLY A 40 0.70 10.71 10.69
N GLY A 41 0.21 11.55 9.80
CA GLY A 41 -0.44 11.15 8.56
C GLY A 41 0.51 10.55 7.52
N LYS A 42 -0.05 10.17 6.37
CA LYS A 42 0.66 9.65 5.19
C LYS A 42 1.33 8.27 5.40
N HIS A 43 0.67 7.37 6.14
CA HIS A 43 1.20 6.03 6.31
C HIS A 43 0.97 5.16 5.09
N THR A 44 2.02 4.39 4.75
CA THR A 44 1.97 3.33 3.74
C THR A 44 2.48 2.04 4.37
N GLN A 45 1.67 0.99 4.31
CA GLN A 45 2.08 -0.33 4.74
C GLN A 45 2.50 -1.18 3.55
N TRP A 46 3.66 -1.79 3.66
CA TRP A 46 4.18 -2.79 2.75
C TRP A 46 4.11 -4.16 3.41
N LEU A 47 3.30 -5.05 2.87
CA LEU A 47 3.17 -6.42 3.34
C LEU A 47 3.63 -7.36 2.24
N THR A 48 4.84 -7.88 2.37
CA THR A 48 5.34 -8.97 1.53
C THR A 48 4.88 -10.30 2.11
N PHE A 49 4.03 -11.00 1.38
CA PHE A 49 3.46 -12.29 1.83
C PHE A 49 4.47 -13.43 1.73
N GLY A 50 5.36 -13.36 0.71
CA GLY A 50 6.35 -14.40 0.52
C GLY A 50 5.72 -15.81 0.43
N LYS A 51 6.20 -16.71 1.24
CA LYS A 51 5.71 -18.10 1.33
C LYS A 51 4.33 -18.26 1.98
N GLY A 52 3.73 -17.17 2.45
CA GLY A 52 2.38 -17.14 3.03
C GLY A 52 2.35 -16.62 4.46
N ILE A 53 1.32 -15.84 4.75
CA ILE A 53 0.97 -15.34 6.07
C ILE A 53 -0.54 -15.10 6.10
N VAL A 54 -1.19 -15.41 7.19
CA VAL A 54 -2.59 -15.04 7.40
C VAL A 54 -2.64 -13.65 8.02
N HIS A 55 -3.41 -12.76 7.40
CA HIS A 55 -3.58 -11.42 7.93
C HIS A 55 -5.01 -10.92 7.76
N GLU A 56 -5.35 -9.91 8.53
CA GLU A 56 -6.56 -9.13 8.34
C GLU A 56 -6.24 -7.64 8.34
N LEU A 57 -6.99 -6.91 7.56
CA LEU A 57 -6.93 -5.45 7.49
C LEU A 57 -8.34 -4.92 7.71
N MET A 58 -8.52 -4.18 8.79
CA MET A 58 -9.83 -3.65 9.19
C MET A 58 -9.80 -2.12 9.17
N PHE A 59 -10.93 -1.52 8.81
CA PHE A 59 -11.09 -0.10 9.03
C PHE A 59 -11.17 0.19 10.53
N ASP A 60 -10.32 1.06 11.01
CA ASP A 60 -10.43 1.57 12.37
C ASP A 60 -11.57 2.59 12.41
N ASN A 61 -12.69 2.17 12.95
CA ASN A 61 -13.79 3.06 13.29
C ASN A 61 -13.39 3.90 14.52
N MET A 62 -12.39 4.75 14.36
CA MET A 62 -11.96 5.66 15.41
C MET A 62 -13.12 6.58 15.79
N ARG A 63 -13.90 6.11 16.74
CA ARG A 63 -14.87 6.97 17.44
C ARG A 63 -14.06 8.10 18.05
N ARG A 64 -14.30 9.34 17.66
CA ARG A 64 -13.81 10.50 18.41
C ARG A 64 -14.23 10.33 19.85
N ARG A 65 -13.33 9.85 20.71
CA ARG A 65 -13.51 9.89 22.16
C ARG A 65 -13.56 11.35 22.55
N GLY A 66 -14.77 11.88 22.77
CA GLY A 66 -14.97 13.25 23.26
C GLY A 66 -16.09 14.03 22.60
N GLN A 67 -16.69 13.59 21.50
CA GLN A 67 -17.90 14.20 20.95
C GLN A 67 -19.11 13.28 21.10
N LEU A 68 -19.45 12.93 22.32
CA LEU A 68 -20.79 12.51 22.73
C LEU A 68 -21.63 13.78 22.95
N GLY A 69 -21.96 14.45 21.87
CA GLY A 69 -22.86 15.59 21.82
C GLY A 69 -23.72 15.48 20.58
N HIS A 70 -24.93 14.94 20.77
CA HIS A 70 -26.09 15.07 19.90
C HIS A 70 -25.98 14.68 18.42
N ARG A 71 -26.62 13.55 18.09
CA ARG A 71 -27.24 13.20 16.81
C ARG A 71 -26.42 13.59 15.56
N GLY A 72 -25.51 12.71 15.20
CA GLY A 72 -24.82 12.79 13.93
C GLY A 72 -23.49 12.07 14.03
N THR A 73 -23.49 10.75 13.89
CA THR A 73 -22.26 10.00 13.61
C THR A 73 -21.76 10.45 12.25
N SER A 74 -20.84 11.39 12.25
CA SER A 74 -20.02 11.63 11.06
C SER A 74 -19.22 10.34 10.84
N ILE A 75 -19.72 9.51 9.95
CA ILE A 75 -18.95 8.38 9.42
C ILE A 75 -17.81 9.05 8.68
N LEU A 76 -16.61 9.02 9.26
CA LEU A 76 -15.40 9.42 8.55
C LEU A 76 -15.30 8.48 7.35
N HIS A 77 -15.43 9.03 6.15
CA HIS A 77 -15.24 8.25 4.94
C HIS A 77 -13.81 7.72 4.94
N GLN A 78 -13.67 6.41 4.96
CA GLN A 78 -12.40 5.74 4.82
C GLN A 78 -12.01 5.73 3.35
N GLU A 79 -10.75 6.01 3.07
CA GLU A 79 -10.24 5.98 1.70
C GLU A 79 -8.81 5.46 1.70
N LEU A 80 -8.56 4.45 0.89
CA LEU A 80 -7.24 3.86 0.73
C LEU A 80 -7.04 3.36 -0.70
N TYR A 81 -5.79 3.22 -1.08
CA TYR A 81 -5.38 2.36 -2.18
C TYR A 81 -4.77 1.09 -1.63
N GLN A 82 -5.12 -0.05 -2.23
CA GLN A 82 -4.41 -1.31 -2.01
C GLN A 82 -3.92 -1.84 -3.36
N ILE A 83 -2.61 -1.80 -3.52
CA ILE A 83 -1.94 -2.18 -4.77
C ILE A 83 -1.29 -3.54 -4.55
N TRP A 84 -1.50 -4.45 -5.47
CA TRP A 84 -0.87 -5.76 -5.46
C TRP A 84 0.30 -5.77 -6.44
N VAL A 85 1.49 -6.02 -5.91
CA VAL A 85 2.74 -6.10 -6.66
C VAL A 85 3.21 -7.54 -6.68
N ASP A 86 3.39 -8.10 -7.88
CA ASP A 86 3.98 -9.44 -8.00
C ASP A 86 5.47 -9.42 -7.67
N LEU A 87 5.96 -10.55 -7.21
CA LEU A 87 7.37 -10.73 -6.88
C LEU A 87 8.08 -11.52 -7.99
N PRO A 88 9.35 -11.19 -8.28
CA PRO A 88 10.18 -12.06 -9.11
C PRO A 88 10.12 -13.50 -8.60
N SER A 89 10.04 -14.47 -9.50
CA SER A 89 9.84 -15.89 -9.15
C SER A 89 10.81 -16.40 -8.08
N ALA A 90 12.07 -15.97 -8.17
CA ALA A 90 13.12 -16.30 -7.17
C ALA A 90 12.85 -15.72 -5.77
N LYS A 91 11.97 -14.73 -5.65
CA LYS A 91 11.63 -14.05 -4.40
C LYS A 91 10.21 -14.33 -3.91
N ARG A 92 9.46 -15.18 -4.60
CA ARG A 92 8.07 -15.50 -4.21
C ARG A 92 7.99 -16.26 -2.88
N MET A 93 9.02 -17.04 -2.53
CA MET A 93 9.05 -17.88 -1.33
C MET A 93 9.88 -17.28 -0.17
N VAL A 94 10.15 -15.99 -0.19
CA VAL A 94 10.80 -15.30 0.95
C VAL A 94 9.93 -15.34 2.21
N ASN A 95 10.51 -15.11 3.37
CA ASN A 95 9.73 -14.97 4.61
C ASN A 95 8.81 -13.75 4.55
N PRO A 96 7.61 -13.83 5.14
CA PRO A 96 6.71 -12.69 5.26
C PRO A 96 7.38 -11.52 5.97
N ARG A 97 7.14 -10.31 5.45
CA ARG A 97 7.67 -9.07 6.01
C ARG A 97 6.63 -7.97 5.98
N VAL A 98 6.52 -7.23 7.07
CA VAL A 98 5.66 -6.05 7.18
C VAL A 98 6.53 -4.85 7.50
N GLU A 99 6.40 -3.82 6.68
CA GLU A 99 7.02 -2.51 6.91
C GLU A 99 5.92 -1.46 6.93
N LEU A 100 5.96 -0.59 7.91
CA LEU A 100 5.10 0.58 7.99
C LEU A 100 5.97 1.82 7.87
N LEU A 101 5.77 2.55 6.79
CA LEU A 101 6.41 3.82 6.53
C LEU A 101 5.39 4.93 6.75
N GLY A 102 5.79 5.99 7.39
CA GLY A 102 4.89 7.10 7.59
C GLY A 102 5.43 8.18 8.50
N GLY A 103 4.70 9.29 8.48
CA GLY A 103 5.19 10.52 9.06
C GLY A 103 5.86 11.42 8.02
N GLU A 104 6.01 12.67 8.38
CA GLU A 104 6.57 13.69 7.47
C GLU A 104 8.04 13.41 7.13
N ASP A 105 8.76 12.77 8.04
CA ASP A 105 10.20 12.53 7.91
C ASP A 105 10.53 11.23 7.15
N GLU A 106 9.59 10.27 7.09
CA GLU A 106 9.84 8.95 6.51
C GLU A 106 9.31 8.79 5.09
N THR A 107 8.39 9.68 4.65
CA THR A 107 7.84 9.65 3.30
C THR A 107 8.33 10.87 2.52
N PRO A 108 9.33 10.72 1.64
CA PRO A 108 9.89 11.82 0.91
C PRO A 108 8.84 12.55 0.09
N THR A 109 8.84 13.87 0.18
CA THR A 109 7.94 14.74 -0.57
C THR A 109 8.74 15.76 -1.36
N VAL A 110 8.37 15.97 -2.61
CA VAL A 110 8.94 16.99 -3.51
C VAL A 110 7.87 18.01 -3.82
N GLU A 111 8.14 19.28 -3.50
CA GLU A 111 7.31 20.40 -3.93
C GLU A 111 7.98 21.14 -5.07
N HIS A 112 7.29 21.29 -6.19
CA HIS A 112 7.83 21.96 -7.36
C HIS A 112 6.72 22.59 -8.20
N GLN A 113 6.81 23.91 -8.47
CA GLN A 113 5.93 24.64 -9.39
C GLN A 113 4.41 24.36 -9.23
N GLY A 114 3.93 24.33 -8.00
CA GLY A 114 2.51 24.09 -7.71
C GLY A 114 2.10 22.63 -7.71
N THR A 115 3.06 21.73 -7.67
CA THR A 115 2.85 20.29 -7.51
C THR A 115 3.47 19.80 -6.21
N THR A 116 2.85 18.81 -5.58
CA THR A 116 3.38 18.07 -4.44
C THR A 116 3.42 16.59 -4.81
N THR A 117 4.61 16.01 -4.86
CA THR A 117 4.82 14.59 -5.17
C THR A 117 5.29 13.86 -3.92
N THR A 118 4.50 12.90 -3.45
CA THR A 118 4.89 11.98 -2.37
C THR A 118 5.51 10.74 -3.00
N VAL A 119 6.77 10.43 -2.66
CA VAL A 119 7.52 9.29 -3.19
C VAL A 119 7.31 8.09 -2.30
N ILE A 120 6.44 7.17 -2.73
CA ILE A 120 6.06 5.97 -1.98
C ILE A 120 7.02 4.82 -2.33
N ALA A 121 7.45 4.75 -3.58
CA ALA A 121 8.46 3.82 -4.07
C ALA A 121 9.22 4.46 -5.24
N GLY A 122 10.47 4.05 -5.44
CA GLY A 122 11.34 4.61 -6.48
C GLY A 122 11.89 5.97 -6.11
N GLU A 123 12.08 6.82 -7.10
CA GLU A 123 12.71 8.14 -6.94
C GLU A 123 11.98 9.21 -7.73
N HIS A 124 11.98 10.46 -7.24
CA HIS A 124 11.52 11.63 -7.95
C HIS A 124 12.37 12.85 -7.57
N TYR A 125 12.97 13.53 -8.56
CA TYR A 125 13.87 14.68 -8.38
C TYR A 125 14.94 14.47 -7.29
N GLY A 126 15.62 13.32 -7.32
CA GLY A 126 16.71 13.00 -6.40
C GLY A 126 16.25 12.63 -4.98
N LYS A 127 14.94 12.53 -4.73
CA LYS A 127 14.41 11.99 -3.48
C LYS A 127 13.89 10.56 -3.71
N ALA A 128 14.51 9.61 -3.01
CA ALA A 128 14.17 8.20 -3.09
C ALA A 128 13.36 7.77 -1.85
N ALA A 129 12.42 6.86 -2.05
CA ALA A 129 11.71 6.20 -0.96
C ALA A 129 12.66 5.32 -0.15
N SER A 130 12.41 5.20 1.16
CA SER A 130 13.24 4.41 2.08
C SER A 130 12.88 2.92 2.10
N VAL A 131 11.86 2.48 1.36
CA VAL A 131 11.42 1.09 1.32
C VAL A 131 12.40 0.20 0.56
N ASP A 132 12.68 -0.98 1.13
CA ASP A 132 13.47 -2.01 0.44
C ASP A 132 12.59 -2.74 -0.59
N LEU A 133 12.71 -2.33 -1.84
CA LEU A 133 11.90 -2.86 -2.93
C LEU A 133 12.37 -4.25 -3.37
N THR A 134 11.44 -5.18 -3.37
CA THR A 134 11.66 -6.54 -3.91
C THR A 134 11.49 -6.58 -5.43
N SER A 135 10.71 -5.65 -5.98
CA SER A 135 10.46 -5.47 -7.41
C SER A 135 10.87 -4.06 -7.84
N ASP A 136 11.35 -3.93 -9.07
CA ASP A 136 11.75 -2.65 -9.66
C ASP A 136 10.49 -1.88 -10.10
N LEU A 137 10.12 -0.85 -9.32
CA LEU A 137 8.89 -0.09 -9.52
C LEU A 137 8.96 1.31 -8.92
N THR A 138 8.12 2.18 -9.44
CA THR A 138 7.88 3.55 -8.94
C THR A 138 6.41 3.70 -8.56
N ILE A 139 6.14 4.23 -7.38
CA ILE A 139 4.81 4.64 -6.91
C ILE A 139 4.90 6.07 -6.40
N LEU A 140 4.19 6.97 -7.06
CA LEU A 140 4.12 8.38 -6.68
C LEU A 140 2.66 8.78 -6.48
N ARG A 141 2.35 9.52 -5.42
CA ARG A 141 1.12 10.28 -5.33
C ARG A 141 1.41 11.72 -5.68
N VAL A 142 0.67 12.26 -6.63
CA VAL A 142 0.88 13.60 -7.15
C VAL A 142 -0.36 14.45 -6.95
N GLU A 143 -0.20 15.56 -6.24
CA GLU A 143 -1.21 16.57 -6.02
C GLU A 143 -0.79 17.84 -6.77
N MET A 144 -1.67 18.38 -7.62
CA MET A 144 -1.37 19.49 -8.51
C MET A 144 -2.38 20.63 -8.34
N ARG A 145 -1.89 21.85 -8.26
CA ARG A 145 -2.75 23.04 -8.37
C ARG A 145 -3.29 23.18 -9.80
N ALA A 146 -4.38 23.93 -9.94
CA ALA A 146 -4.91 24.26 -11.26
C ALA A 146 -3.83 24.79 -12.21
N HIS A 147 -3.84 24.29 -13.42
CA HIS A 147 -2.93 24.68 -14.51
C HIS A 147 -1.42 24.49 -14.23
N SER A 148 -1.04 23.84 -13.12
CA SER A 148 0.35 23.51 -12.87
C SER A 148 0.84 22.40 -13.81
N SER A 149 2.14 22.31 -13.98
CA SER A 149 2.81 21.31 -14.82
C SER A 149 3.65 20.37 -13.97
N TRP A 150 3.55 19.09 -14.23
CA TRP A 150 4.34 18.06 -13.58
C TRP A 150 5.11 17.26 -14.61
N LYS A 151 6.33 16.87 -14.24
CA LYS A 151 7.20 16.05 -15.08
C LYS A 151 7.85 14.94 -14.26
N HIS A 152 8.02 13.79 -14.89
CA HIS A 152 8.74 12.67 -14.31
C HIS A 152 9.56 11.96 -15.39
N ASN A 153 10.80 11.67 -15.09
CA ASN A 153 11.66 10.86 -15.93
C ASN A 153 11.65 9.44 -15.39
N GLU A 154 11.16 8.50 -16.18
CA GLU A 154 11.05 7.11 -15.76
C GLU A 154 12.20 6.28 -16.32
N ALA A 155 12.49 5.18 -15.62
CA ALA A 155 13.48 4.22 -16.08
C ALA A 155 13.01 3.52 -17.36
N LYS A 156 13.88 3.46 -18.39
CA LYS A 156 13.55 2.89 -19.72
C LYS A 156 13.07 1.44 -19.68
N GLN A 157 13.46 0.67 -18.63
CA GLN A 157 13.01 -0.70 -18.45
C GLN A 157 11.60 -0.82 -17.87
N HIS A 158 10.98 0.27 -17.41
CA HIS A 158 9.64 0.30 -16.90
C HIS A 158 8.63 0.33 -18.05
N GLY A 159 8.31 -0.86 -18.56
CA GLY A 159 7.37 -1.03 -19.69
C GLY A 159 5.89 -0.94 -19.28
N THR A 160 5.58 -0.87 -18.00
CA THR A 160 4.22 -0.65 -17.50
C THR A 160 4.17 0.70 -16.81
N MET A 161 3.32 1.59 -17.31
CA MET A 161 3.08 2.90 -16.70
C MET A 161 1.58 3.19 -16.68
N ILE A 162 1.06 3.49 -15.49
CA ILE A 162 -0.37 3.68 -15.23
C ILE A 162 -0.55 4.95 -14.40
N ILE A 163 -1.53 5.77 -14.77
CA ILE A 163 -2.02 6.86 -13.94
C ILE A 163 -3.47 6.58 -13.58
N TYR A 164 -3.76 6.56 -12.29
CA TYR A 164 -5.13 6.52 -11.77
C TYR A 164 -5.51 7.87 -11.19
N MET A 165 -6.52 8.50 -11.78
CA MET A 165 -7.03 9.81 -11.35
C MET A 165 -7.98 9.68 -10.18
N ARG A 166 -7.64 10.31 -9.06
CA ARG A 166 -8.50 10.39 -7.88
C ARG A 166 -9.47 11.57 -7.98
N THR A 167 -8.96 12.76 -8.23
CA THR A 167 -9.78 13.98 -8.35
C THR A 167 -9.23 14.89 -9.44
N GLY A 168 -10.09 15.77 -9.94
CA GLY A 168 -9.73 16.74 -10.99
C GLY A 168 -9.53 16.12 -12.36
N SER A 169 -8.66 16.71 -13.15
CA SER A 169 -8.33 16.22 -14.48
C SER A 169 -6.90 16.59 -14.87
N ILE A 170 -6.34 15.86 -15.80
CA ILE A 170 -5.02 16.11 -16.38
C ILE A 170 -5.06 16.04 -17.90
N LEU A 171 -4.17 16.80 -18.53
CA LEU A 171 -3.86 16.70 -19.94
C LEU A 171 -2.51 15.98 -20.10
N ILE A 172 -2.50 14.87 -20.86
CA ILE A 172 -1.31 14.12 -21.26
C ILE A 172 -1.28 14.08 -22.78
N GLY A 173 -0.24 14.65 -23.39
CA GLY A 173 -0.23 14.84 -24.85
C GLY A 173 -1.44 15.64 -25.30
N SER A 174 -2.34 15.03 -26.08
CA SER A 174 -3.59 15.62 -26.53
C SER A 174 -4.84 15.08 -25.83
N GLN A 175 -4.67 14.21 -24.83
CA GLN A 175 -5.80 13.53 -24.17
C GLN A 175 -6.07 14.06 -22.78
N ILE A 176 -7.33 14.26 -22.46
CA ILE A 176 -7.81 14.61 -21.11
C ILE A 176 -8.18 13.32 -20.36
N VAL A 177 -7.64 13.16 -19.16
CA VAL A 177 -7.97 12.07 -18.24
C VAL A 177 -8.65 12.70 -17.03
N SER A 178 -9.90 12.31 -16.79
CA SER A 178 -10.74 12.84 -15.71
C SER A 178 -10.70 11.94 -14.47
N ALA A 179 -11.23 12.45 -13.36
CA ALA A 179 -11.36 11.70 -12.10
C ALA A 179 -11.98 10.31 -12.31
N HIS A 180 -11.48 9.34 -11.55
CA HIS A 180 -11.87 7.91 -11.59
C HIS A 180 -11.56 7.18 -12.91
N CYS A 181 -10.77 7.81 -13.80
CA CYS A 181 -10.26 7.17 -15.01
C CYS A 181 -8.82 6.69 -14.80
N THR A 182 -8.45 5.67 -15.56
CA THR A 182 -7.09 5.16 -15.64
C THR A 182 -6.51 5.41 -17.02
N ALA A 183 -5.31 5.99 -17.08
CA ALA A 183 -4.52 6.09 -18.30
C ALA A 183 -3.40 5.05 -18.29
N HIS A 184 -3.28 4.30 -19.38
CA HIS A 184 -2.12 3.47 -19.65
C HIS A 184 -1.21 4.24 -20.61
N LEU A 185 0.04 4.44 -20.20
CA LEU A 185 1.02 5.14 -21.01
C LEU A 185 1.84 4.16 -21.85
N THR A 186 2.28 4.61 -22.99
CA THR A 186 3.19 3.86 -23.85
C THR A 186 4.62 3.97 -23.31
N SER A 187 5.46 3.01 -23.67
CA SER A 187 6.87 2.95 -23.24
C SER A 187 7.85 3.50 -24.29
N ASP A 188 7.38 4.30 -25.25
CA ASP A 188 8.16 4.87 -26.34
C ASP A 188 8.88 6.18 -25.97
N GLY A 189 8.67 6.70 -24.76
CA GLY A 189 9.34 7.87 -24.19
C GLY A 189 10.04 7.57 -22.88
N ASP A 190 10.80 8.52 -22.41
CA ASP A 190 11.52 8.51 -21.14
C ASP A 190 11.09 9.65 -20.19
N GLU A 191 10.16 10.50 -20.63
CA GLU A 191 9.61 11.60 -19.85
C GLU A 191 8.08 11.63 -19.93
N VAL A 192 7.43 11.71 -18.78
CA VAL A 192 5.99 11.94 -18.66
C VAL A 192 5.76 13.42 -18.34
N LYS A 193 4.97 14.11 -19.18
CA LYS A 193 4.56 15.52 -18.97
C LYS A 193 3.06 15.59 -18.80
N ILE A 194 2.63 16.26 -17.75
CA ILE A 194 1.23 16.41 -17.37
C ILE A 194 0.92 17.86 -17.05
N ILE A 195 -0.25 18.33 -17.46
CA ILE A 195 -0.80 19.63 -17.09
C ILE A 195 -2.12 19.39 -16.35
N ALA A 196 -2.29 19.98 -15.18
CA ALA A 196 -3.53 19.90 -14.41
C ALA A 196 -4.63 20.76 -15.03
N GLY A 197 -5.87 20.28 -14.95
CA GLY A 197 -7.06 21.04 -15.36
C GLY A 197 -7.40 22.19 -14.41
N GLN A 198 -8.59 22.77 -14.59
CA GLN A 198 -9.05 23.96 -13.84
C GLN A 198 -9.24 23.73 -12.34
N GLU A 199 -9.53 22.51 -11.93
CA GLU A 199 -9.73 22.14 -10.51
C GLU A 199 -8.48 21.54 -9.87
N GLY A 200 -7.34 21.54 -10.58
CA GLY A 200 -6.15 20.81 -10.19
C GLY A 200 -6.29 19.32 -10.46
N ALA A 201 -5.44 18.53 -9.81
CA ALA A 201 -5.45 17.08 -9.94
C ALA A 201 -4.87 16.40 -8.70
N ASP A 202 -5.36 15.20 -8.38
CA ASP A 202 -4.76 14.25 -7.45
C ASP A 202 -4.79 12.87 -8.11
N PHE A 203 -3.62 12.25 -8.26
CA PHE A 203 -3.50 10.95 -8.92
C PHE A 203 -2.36 10.11 -8.34
N LEU A 204 -2.46 8.80 -8.61
CA LEU A 204 -1.35 7.87 -8.47
C LEU A 204 -0.68 7.66 -9.82
N PHE A 205 0.64 7.78 -9.82
CA PHE A 205 1.51 7.31 -10.88
C PHE A 205 2.15 5.99 -10.46
N LEU A 206 1.97 4.97 -11.27
CA LEU A 206 2.46 3.62 -11.03
C LEU A 206 3.30 3.22 -12.24
N SER A 207 4.52 2.81 -12.00
CA SER A 207 5.40 2.33 -13.05
C SER A 207 6.20 1.13 -12.56
N GLY A 208 6.57 0.24 -13.46
CA GLY A 208 7.36 -0.92 -13.09
C GLY A 208 7.90 -1.71 -14.27
N LYS A 209 8.98 -2.44 -14.00
CA LYS A 209 9.55 -3.37 -14.96
C LYS A 209 8.66 -4.61 -15.03
N PRO A 210 8.13 -4.96 -16.23
CA PRO A 210 7.39 -6.20 -16.41
C PRO A 210 8.23 -7.42 -16.04
N LEU A 211 7.69 -8.31 -15.21
CA LEU A 211 8.42 -9.50 -14.79
C LEU A 211 8.46 -10.60 -15.86
N GLY A 212 7.54 -10.58 -16.84
CA GLY A 212 7.50 -11.54 -17.94
C GLY A 212 7.29 -12.99 -17.47
N GLN A 213 6.64 -13.21 -16.35
CA GLN A 213 6.48 -14.52 -15.73
C GLN A 213 5.01 -14.90 -15.57
N ASN A 214 4.74 -16.20 -15.46
CA ASN A 214 3.38 -16.69 -15.26
C ASN A 214 2.84 -16.28 -13.88
N VAL A 215 1.55 -15.99 -13.86
CA VAL A 215 0.78 -15.67 -12.65
C VAL A 215 -0.49 -16.49 -12.66
N ALA A 216 -0.72 -17.20 -11.56
CA ALA A 216 -1.98 -17.85 -11.23
C ALA A 216 -2.55 -17.21 -9.98
N ALA A 217 -3.84 -16.87 -9.98
CA ALA A 217 -4.50 -16.21 -8.87
C ALA A 217 -5.87 -16.82 -8.60
N ARG A 218 -6.21 -17.00 -7.31
CA ARG A 218 -7.53 -17.44 -6.86
C ARG A 218 -7.80 -16.86 -5.47
N GLY A 219 -8.87 -16.10 -5.33
CA GLY A 219 -9.18 -15.38 -4.09
C GLY A 219 -8.05 -14.42 -3.71
N SER A 220 -7.53 -14.55 -2.50
CA SER A 220 -6.43 -13.73 -1.97
C SER A 220 -5.04 -14.33 -2.23
N MET A 221 -4.95 -15.44 -2.94
CA MET A 221 -3.68 -16.13 -3.19
C MET A 221 -3.20 -15.91 -4.61
N VAL A 222 -1.88 -15.67 -4.75
CA VAL A 222 -1.19 -15.47 -6.02
C VAL A 222 0.07 -16.32 -6.04
N ALA A 223 0.27 -17.08 -7.12
CA ALA A 223 1.39 -18.00 -7.30
C ALA A 223 1.91 -17.99 -8.75
N GLY A 224 2.91 -18.78 -9.06
CA GLY A 224 3.45 -18.93 -10.42
C GLY A 224 2.62 -19.84 -11.31
N THR A 225 2.04 -20.89 -10.73
CA THR A 225 1.27 -21.92 -11.43
C THR A 225 0.03 -22.30 -10.63
N ASN A 226 -0.91 -22.99 -11.28
CA ASN A 226 -2.07 -23.55 -10.58
C ASN A 226 -1.65 -24.61 -9.55
N ALA A 227 -0.60 -25.40 -9.82
CA ALA A 227 -0.09 -26.37 -8.85
C ALA A 227 0.45 -25.67 -7.58
N ASP A 228 1.16 -24.54 -7.74
CA ASP A 228 1.62 -23.73 -6.59
C ASP A 228 0.43 -23.13 -5.83
N LEU A 229 -0.65 -22.74 -6.52
CA LEU A 229 -1.89 -22.29 -5.87
C LEU A 229 -2.54 -23.39 -5.02
N GLU A 230 -2.69 -24.60 -5.57
CA GLU A 230 -3.24 -25.73 -4.81
C GLU A 230 -2.39 -26.02 -3.57
N LYS A 231 -1.06 -25.99 -3.71
CA LYS A 231 -0.16 -26.12 -2.57
C LYS A 231 -0.39 -24.99 -1.54
N ALA A 232 -0.52 -23.73 -1.98
CA ALA A 232 -0.75 -22.60 -1.07
C ALA A 232 -2.07 -22.75 -0.29
N PHE A 233 -3.13 -23.26 -0.92
CA PHE A 233 -4.39 -23.57 -0.22
C PHE A 233 -4.21 -24.69 0.81
N ALA A 234 -3.50 -25.76 0.45
CA ALA A 234 -3.19 -26.84 1.38
C ALA A 234 -2.36 -26.35 2.57
N ASP A 235 -1.35 -25.51 2.33
CA ASP A 235 -0.52 -24.90 3.38
C ASP A 235 -1.37 -23.99 4.32
N TYR A 236 -2.37 -23.28 3.76
CA TYR A 236 -3.31 -22.51 4.56
C TYR A 236 -4.21 -23.40 5.43
N GLU A 237 -4.82 -24.43 4.84
CA GLU A 237 -5.71 -25.38 5.53
C GLU A 237 -4.98 -26.18 6.62
N SER A 238 -3.71 -26.55 6.39
CA SER A 238 -2.87 -27.21 7.40
C SER A 238 -2.36 -26.27 8.50
N GLY A 239 -2.56 -24.96 8.34
CA GLY A 239 -2.07 -23.93 9.26
C GLY A 239 -0.58 -23.62 9.12
N ASP A 240 0.07 -24.00 8.00
CA ASP A 240 1.49 -23.70 7.77
C ASP A 240 1.77 -22.20 7.56
N MET A 241 0.74 -21.44 7.15
CA MET A 241 0.79 -19.98 7.10
C MET A 241 0.50 -19.29 8.43
N GLY A 242 0.31 -20.07 9.51
CA GLY A 242 0.00 -19.60 10.85
C GLY A 242 -1.50 -19.58 11.16
N THR A 243 -1.82 -19.16 12.36
CA THR A 243 -3.20 -19.16 12.87
C THR A 243 -3.86 -17.81 12.65
N PRO A 244 -5.10 -17.74 12.11
CA PRO A 244 -5.84 -16.51 11.96
C PRO A 244 -6.05 -15.81 13.30
N TRP A 245 -6.16 -14.48 13.28
CA TRP A 245 -6.57 -13.72 14.44
C TRP A 245 -7.97 -14.18 14.89
N SER A 246 -8.18 -14.20 16.19
CA SER A 246 -9.50 -14.45 16.77
C SER A 246 -9.93 -13.28 17.62
N GLU A 247 -11.12 -12.74 17.37
CA GLU A 247 -11.73 -11.68 18.19
C GLU A 247 -11.97 -12.08 19.65
N ARG A 248 -11.90 -13.38 19.94
CA ARG A 248 -12.04 -13.93 21.30
C ARG A 248 -10.80 -13.71 22.16
N TYR A 249 -9.67 -13.34 21.56
CA TYR A 249 -8.43 -13.08 22.26
C TYR A 249 -8.21 -11.58 22.45
N SER A 250 -7.75 -11.18 23.64
CA SER A 250 -7.09 -9.89 23.80
C SER A 250 -5.80 -9.85 22.97
N ASP A 251 -5.27 -8.66 22.70
CA ASP A 251 -4.01 -8.52 21.96
C ASP A 251 -2.86 -9.28 22.65
N ASN A 252 -2.85 -9.30 23.98
CA ASN A 252 -1.82 -9.99 24.76
C ASN A 252 -1.96 -11.51 24.69
N ASP A 253 -3.20 -12.02 24.80
CA ASP A 253 -3.48 -13.44 24.68
C ASP A 253 -3.17 -13.95 23.29
N TRP A 254 -3.48 -13.15 22.26
CA TRP A 254 -3.13 -13.46 20.88
C TRP A 254 -1.62 -13.57 20.66
N ARG A 255 -0.84 -12.59 21.11
CA ARG A 255 0.63 -12.64 21.04
C ARG A 255 1.20 -13.87 21.73
N THR A 256 0.65 -14.22 22.89
CA THR A 256 1.02 -15.43 23.64
C THR A 256 0.68 -16.70 22.85
N HIS A 257 -0.50 -16.75 22.25
CA HIS A 257 -0.94 -17.86 21.40
C HIS A 257 0.00 -18.06 20.19
N VAL A 258 0.29 -17.00 19.46
CA VAL A 258 1.19 -17.02 18.31
C VAL A 258 2.61 -17.49 18.71
N ALA A 259 3.15 -16.97 19.81
CA ALA A 259 4.48 -17.36 20.29
C ALA A 259 4.53 -18.84 20.66
N LYS A 260 3.47 -19.39 21.24
CA LYS A 260 3.36 -20.81 21.58
C LYS A 260 3.29 -21.68 20.32
N TYR A 261 2.47 -21.28 19.35
CA TYR A 261 2.30 -21.98 18.08
C TYR A 261 3.62 -22.06 17.29
N ARG A 262 4.35 -20.96 17.21
CA ARG A 262 5.68 -20.94 16.56
C ARG A 262 6.67 -21.90 17.20
N LYS A 263 6.72 -21.94 18.55
CA LYS A 263 7.59 -22.88 19.27
C LYS A 263 7.25 -24.34 18.99
N THR A 264 6.00 -24.63 18.72
CA THR A 264 5.54 -26.00 18.43
C THR A 264 5.92 -26.45 17.01
N LYS A 265 5.84 -25.53 16.02
CA LYS A 265 6.19 -25.79 14.61
C LYS A 265 7.71 -25.76 14.33
N MET A 266 8.50 -25.12 15.18
CA MET A 266 9.97 -25.04 15.04
C MET A 266 10.73 -26.17 15.75
N LYS A 267 10.04 -27.15 16.32
CA LYS A 267 10.72 -28.38 16.79
C LYS A 267 10.99 -29.26 15.59
N PRO A 268 12.27 -29.67 15.39
CA PRO A 268 12.69 -30.55 14.29
C PRO A 268 11.97 -31.88 14.30
#